data_68e58ef6a9cc33cb2d2af01fe052c19c
#
_entry.id   68e58ef6a9cc33cb2d2af01fe052c19c
#
_cell.length_a   1.000
_cell.length_b   1.000
_cell.length_c   1.000
_cell.angle_alpha   90.00
_cell.angle_beta   90.00
_cell.angle_gamma   90.00
#
_symmetry.space_group_name_H-M   'P 1'
#
loop_
_entity.id
_entity.type
_entity.pdbx_description
1 polymer ?
#
loop_
_entity_poly.entity_id
_entity_poly.type
_entity_poly.pdbx_seq_one_letter_code
_entity_poly.pdbx_strand_id
1 'polypeptide(L)'
;MLTEFGKLCRIIRMQADDNLGDMAEKLSIKSSFLSAIENGKRNVPKGLCEEIKGLYDLQEKDYNDLLEAAEKSKTQVKICMEKFDSSDRDLVISFARKFEELDKADKEKIMLILKGENR
;
A
#
# COMPACT_ATOMS: atom_id res chain seq x y z
N MET A 1 7.61 12.21 4.75
CA MET A 1 6.35 12.87 4.34
C MET A 1 5.18 11.91 4.57
N LEU A 2 4.12 12.39 5.18
CA LEU A 2 2.95 11.56 5.46
C LEU A 2 2.22 11.12 4.20
N THR A 3 1.97 9.82 4.09
CA THR A 3 1.14 9.27 3.00
C THR A 3 -0.34 9.48 3.34
N GLU A 4 -1.22 9.21 2.38
CA GLU A 4 -2.67 9.24 2.64
C GLU A 4 -3.05 8.26 3.74
N PHE A 5 -2.43 7.07 3.76
CA PHE A 5 -2.62 6.10 4.83
C PHE A 5 -2.25 6.71 6.18
N GLY A 6 -1.09 7.37 6.25
CA GLY A 6 -0.63 8.02 7.48
C GLY A 6 -1.56 9.12 7.94
N LYS A 7 -2.09 9.91 7.02
CA LYS A 7 -3.05 10.96 7.34
C LYS A 7 -4.33 10.40 7.93
N LEU A 8 -4.85 9.31 7.35
CA LEU A 8 -6.05 8.64 7.86
C LEU A 8 -5.81 8.06 9.25
N CYS A 9 -4.63 7.46 9.48
CA CYS A 9 -4.29 6.97 10.82
C CYS A 9 -4.28 8.09 11.84
N ARG A 10 -3.76 9.27 11.50
CA ARG A 10 -3.79 10.43 12.39
C ARG A 10 -5.21 10.86 12.72
N ILE A 11 -6.09 10.92 11.73
CA ILE A 11 -7.48 11.27 11.95
C ILE A 11 -8.15 10.30 12.90
N ILE A 12 -7.93 9.00 12.70
CA ILE A 12 -8.46 7.94 13.56
C ILE A 12 -7.99 8.15 15.00
N ARG A 13 -6.69 8.41 15.19
CA ARG A 13 -6.13 8.65 16.52
C ARG A 13 -6.73 9.89 17.18
N MET A 14 -6.86 10.96 16.41
CA MET A 14 -7.44 12.21 16.93
C MET A 14 -8.85 12.02 17.43
N GLN A 15 -9.66 11.27 16.70
CA GLN A 15 -11.04 10.98 17.09
C GLN A 15 -11.12 10.11 18.32
N ALA A 16 -10.11 9.29 18.57
CA ALA A 16 -10.05 8.40 19.73
C ALA A 16 -9.22 8.98 20.89
N ASP A 17 -8.69 10.18 20.73
CA ASP A 17 -7.83 10.83 21.71
C ASP A 17 -6.54 10.03 21.99
N ASP A 18 -6.05 9.32 20.99
CA ASP A 18 -4.82 8.53 21.04
C ASP A 18 -3.67 9.28 20.39
N ASN A 19 -2.45 9.02 20.86
CA ASN A 19 -1.23 9.45 20.18
C ASN A 19 -0.64 8.28 19.39
N LEU A 20 0.48 8.53 18.68
CA LEU A 20 1.15 7.50 17.88
C LEU A 20 1.56 6.29 18.73
N GLY A 21 2.13 6.55 19.90
CA GLY A 21 2.53 5.49 20.82
C GLY A 21 1.36 4.64 21.29
N ASP A 22 0.22 5.27 21.55
CA ASP A 22 -1.00 4.56 21.97
C ASP A 22 -1.46 3.59 20.88
N MET A 23 -1.52 4.06 19.63
CA MET A 23 -1.93 3.22 18.51
C MET A 23 -0.94 2.07 18.29
N ALA A 24 0.36 2.36 18.35
CA ALA A 24 1.39 1.35 18.19
C ALA A 24 1.26 0.26 19.26
N GLU A 25 1.04 0.66 20.50
CA GLU A 25 0.84 -0.29 21.60
C GLU A 25 -0.38 -1.18 21.37
N LYS A 26 -1.49 -0.59 20.96
CA LYS A 26 -2.71 -1.34 20.66
C LYS A 26 -2.50 -2.33 19.51
N LEU A 27 -1.67 -1.98 18.54
CA LEU A 27 -1.35 -2.84 17.39
C LEU A 27 -0.21 -3.82 17.69
N SER A 28 0.39 -3.74 18.88
CA SER A 28 1.52 -4.58 19.28
C SER A 28 2.74 -4.43 18.37
N ILE A 29 2.99 -3.20 17.92
CA ILE A 29 4.17 -2.87 17.11
C ILE A 29 4.91 -1.70 17.73
N LYS A 30 6.15 -1.49 17.31
CA LYS A 30 6.92 -0.34 17.78
C LYS A 30 6.42 0.95 17.14
N SER A 31 6.42 2.04 17.89
CA SER A 31 6.01 3.35 17.36
C SER A 31 6.88 3.79 16.19
N SER A 32 8.18 3.45 16.20
CA SER A 32 9.08 3.74 15.07
C SER A 32 8.66 3.00 13.80
N PHE A 33 8.19 1.76 13.95
CA PHE A 33 7.69 0.97 12.83
C PHE A 33 6.40 1.57 12.25
N LEU A 34 5.46 1.93 13.13
CA LEU A 34 4.22 2.58 12.71
C LEU A 34 4.51 3.91 12.01
N SER A 35 5.43 4.70 12.56
CA SER A 35 5.84 5.95 11.93
C SER A 35 6.41 5.73 10.54
N ALA A 36 7.25 4.71 10.36
CA ALA A 36 7.83 4.38 9.06
C ALA A 36 6.75 4.00 8.04
N ILE A 37 5.74 3.24 8.47
CA ILE A 37 4.61 2.89 7.62
C ILE A 37 3.83 4.14 7.19
N GLU A 38 3.54 5.01 8.15
CA GLU A 38 2.75 6.23 7.89
C GLU A 38 3.47 7.22 6.97
N ASN A 39 4.79 7.19 6.97
CA ASN A 39 5.61 8.06 6.13
C ASN A 39 6.03 7.39 4.81
N GLY A 40 5.52 6.22 4.52
CA GLY A 40 5.77 5.55 3.24
C GLY A 40 7.13 4.89 3.12
N LYS A 41 7.90 4.80 4.20
CA LYS A 41 9.20 4.14 4.21
C LYS A 41 9.08 2.62 4.25
N ARG A 42 7.93 2.11 4.65
CA ARG A 42 7.58 0.70 4.66
C ARG A 42 6.17 0.52 4.16
N ASN A 43 5.93 -0.59 3.49
CA ASN A 43 4.57 -0.94 3.05
C ASN A 43 3.71 -1.27 4.27
N VAL A 44 2.41 -1.02 4.13
CA VAL A 44 1.44 -1.39 5.16
C VAL A 44 1.38 -2.92 5.24
N PRO A 45 1.66 -3.53 6.41
CA PRO A 45 1.61 -4.97 6.54
C PRO A 45 0.22 -5.53 6.27
N LYS A 46 0.18 -6.76 5.77
CA LYS A 46 -1.08 -7.46 5.55
C LYS A 46 -1.82 -7.61 6.88
N GLY A 47 -3.10 -7.29 6.87
CA GLY A 47 -3.93 -7.42 8.08
C GLY A 47 -3.93 -6.20 9.00
N LEU A 48 -3.06 -5.22 8.77
CA LEU A 48 -2.99 -4.04 9.64
C LEU A 48 -4.28 -3.22 9.58
N CYS A 49 -4.86 -3.05 8.40
CA CYS A 49 -6.11 -2.29 8.25
C CYS A 49 -7.25 -2.95 9.01
N GLU A 50 -7.33 -4.29 8.98
CA GLU A 50 -8.33 -5.06 9.71
C GLU A 50 -8.15 -4.90 11.22
N GLU A 51 -6.92 -4.89 11.71
CA GLU A 51 -6.64 -4.68 13.12
C GLU A 51 -7.07 -3.29 13.55
N ILE A 52 -6.76 -2.27 12.76
CA ILE A 52 -7.16 -0.88 13.05
C ILE A 52 -8.69 -0.78 13.06
N LYS A 53 -9.35 -1.40 12.09
CA LYS A 53 -10.82 -1.43 12.04
C LYS A 53 -11.41 -1.97 13.33
N GLY A 54 -10.90 -3.10 13.80
CA GLY A 54 -11.39 -3.73 15.02
C GLY A 54 -11.09 -2.92 16.28
N LEU A 55 -9.88 -2.40 16.40
CA LEU A 55 -9.46 -1.66 17.59
C LEU A 55 -10.15 -0.30 17.73
N TYR A 56 -10.44 0.35 16.62
CA TYR A 56 -11.04 1.69 16.61
C TYR A 56 -12.51 1.70 16.16
N ASP A 57 -13.08 0.52 15.97
CA ASP A 57 -14.48 0.35 15.58
C ASP A 57 -14.86 1.20 14.37
N LEU A 58 -14.09 1.09 13.30
CA LEU A 58 -14.30 1.87 12.08
C LEU A 58 -15.54 1.39 11.33
N GLN A 59 -16.27 2.35 10.75
CA GLN A 59 -17.35 2.04 9.81
C GLN A 59 -16.76 1.51 8.50
N GLU A 60 -17.58 0.80 7.72
CA GLU A 60 -17.15 0.22 6.46
C GLU A 60 -16.52 1.23 5.52
N LYS A 61 -17.09 2.43 5.44
CA LYS A 61 -16.56 3.48 4.55
C LYS A 61 -15.14 3.86 4.96
N ASP A 62 -14.90 4.10 6.25
CA ASP A 62 -13.59 4.49 6.75
C ASP A 62 -12.57 3.37 6.59
N TYR A 63 -12.98 2.14 6.80
CA TYR A 63 -12.15 0.97 6.57
C TYR A 63 -11.76 0.84 5.10
N ASN A 64 -12.72 1.00 4.18
CA ASN A 64 -12.46 0.92 2.75
C ASN A 64 -11.52 2.04 2.29
N ASP A 65 -11.68 3.24 2.83
CA ASP A 65 -10.78 4.37 2.55
C ASP A 65 -9.35 4.03 3.02
N LEU A 66 -9.24 3.41 4.18
CA LEU A 66 -7.95 3.02 4.74
C LEU A 66 -7.27 1.95 3.86
N LEU A 67 -8.02 0.95 3.40
CA LEU A 67 -7.51 -0.09 2.49
C LEU A 67 -7.00 0.51 1.18
N GLU A 68 -7.77 1.41 0.60
CA GLU A 68 -7.39 2.07 -0.65
C GLU A 68 -6.12 2.90 -0.46
N ALA A 69 -6.04 3.64 0.64
CA ALA A 69 -4.86 4.44 0.95
C ALA A 69 -3.63 3.57 1.16
N ALA A 70 -3.79 2.42 1.82
CA ALA A 70 -2.70 1.47 2.02
C ALA A 70 -2.16 0.95 0.68
N GLU A 71 -3.04 0.63 -0.27
CA GLU A 71 -2.63 0.18 -1.60
C GLU A 71 -1.85 1.26 -2.34
N LYS A 72 -2.34 2.50 -2.30
CA LYS A 72 -1.71 3.62 -3.00
C LYS A 72 -0.36 4.04 -2.41
N SER A 73 -0.12 3.69 -1.14
CA SER A 73 1.12 4.07 -0.46
C SER A 73 2.24 3.05 -0.62
N LYS A 74 2.02 1.96 -1.34
CA LYS A 74 3.05 0.94 -1.55
C LYS A 74 4.27 1.50 -2.25
N THR A 75 5.45 1.16 -1.72
CA THR A 75 6.72 1.51 -2.33
C THR A 75 7.37 0.32 -3.01
N GLN A 76 6.88 -0.89 -2.74
CA GLN A 76 7.37 -2.13 -3.32
C GLN A 76 6.20 -3.04 -3.66
N VAL A 77 6.34 -3.76 -4.76
CA VAL A 77 5.40 -4.81 -5.18
C VAL A 77 6.22 -6.07 -5.43
N LYS A 78 5.73 -7.20 -4.93
CA LYS A 78 6.39 -8.49 -5.13
C LYS A 78 5.56 -9.37 -6.05
N ILE A 79 6.22 -9.99 -7.03
CA ILE A 79 5.60 -10.94 -7.94
C ILE A 79 6.32 -12.27 -7.76
N CYS A 80 5.60 -13.30 -7.32
CA CYS A 80 6.18 -14.64 -7.20
C CYS A 80 6.22 -15.29 -8.59
N MET A 81 7.41 -15.61 -9.07
CA MET A 81 7.61 -16.12 -10.42
C MET A 81 7.91 -17.64 -10.46
N GLU A 82 7.74 -18.34 -9.35
CA GLU A 82 8.08 -19.77 -9.26
C GLU A 82 7.37 -20.63 -10.31
N LYS A 83 6.10 -20.33 -10.57
CA LYS A 83 5.27 -21.10 -11.51
C LYS A 83 5.26 -20.53 -12.93
N PHE A 84 6.01 -19.47 -13.16
CA PHE A 84 6.08 -18.85 -14.48
C PHE A 84 7.04 -19.62 -15.38
N ASP A 85 6.72 -19.70 -16.67
CA ASP A 85 7.66 -20.21 -17.65
C ASP A 85 8.74 -19.16 -17.93
N SER A 86 9.71 -19.53 -18.75
CA SER A 86 10.84 -18.69 -19.10
C SER A 86 10.41 -17.38 -19.76
N SER A 87 9.42 -17.44 -20.63
CA SER A 87 8.90 -16.28 -21.35
C SER A 87 8.25 -15.27 -20.40
N ASP A 88 7.43 -15.76 -19.47
CA ASP A 88 6.75 -14.91 -18.51
C ASP A 88 7.75 -14.23 -17.55
N ARG A 89 8.75 -15.00 -17.12
CA ARG A 89 9.82 -14.45 -16.26
C ARG A 89 10.57 -13.34 -16.96
N ASP A 90 10.93 -13.55 -18.22
CA ASP A 90 11.64 -12.56 -19.03
C ASP A 90 10.82 -11.28 -19.16
N LEU A 91 9.52 -11.41 -19.35
CA LEU A 91 8.63 -10.26 -19.47
C LEU A 91 8.64 -9.42 -18.19
N VAL A 92 8.47 -10.07 -17.03
CA VAL A 92 8.43 -9.38 -15.73
C VAL A 92 9.77 -8.72 -15.46
N ILE A 93 10.87 -9.42 -15.66
CA ILE A 93 12.23 -8.91 -15.42
C ILE A 93 12.52 -7.72 -16.35
N SER A 94 12.19 -7.86 -17.63
CA SER A 94 12.39 -6.79 -18.62
C SER A 94 11.57 -5.54 -18.25
N PHE A 95 10.33 -5.74 -17.82
CA PHE A 95 9.47 -4.64 -17.38
C PHE A 95 10.11 -3.90 -16.18
N ALA A 96 10.55 -4.66 -15.17
CA ALA A 96 11.17 -4.07 -14.00
C ALA A 96 12.42 -3.26 -14.32
N ARG A 97 13.25 -3.76 -15.25
CA ARG A 97 14.49 -3.09 -15.66
C ARG A 97 14.26 -1.83 -16.50
N LYS A 98 13.24 -1.88 -17.35
CA LYS A 98 13.02 -0.86 -18.36
C LYS A 98 11.95 0.16 -17.97
N PHE A 99 11.28 -0.04 -16.83
CA PHE A 99 10.16 0.82 -16.44
C PHE A 99 10.52 2.30 -16.44
N GLU A 100 11.67 2.66 -15.87
CA GLU A 100 12.10 4.05 -15.77
C GLU A 100 12.38 4.69 -17.13
N GLU A 101 12.69 3.87 -18.13
CA GLU A 101 12.98 4.35 -19.49
C GLU A 101 11.73 4.54 -20.35
N LEU A 102 10.57 4.02 -19.89
CA LEU A 102 9.32 4.16 -20.63
C LEU A 102 8.82 5.60 -20.60
N ASP A 103 8.35 6.08 -21.73
CA ASP A 103 7.73 7.40 -21.78
C ASP A 103 6.25 7.31 -21.35
N LYS A 104 5.62 8.46 -21.22
CA LYS A 104 4.23 8.53 -20.76
C LYS A 104 3.27 7.78 -21.69
N ALA A 105 3.48 7.89 -22.99
CA ALA A 105 2.62 7.21 -23.98
C ALA A 105 2.69 5.70 -23.86
N ASP A 106 3.90 5.15 -23.68
CA ASP A 106 4.09 3.71 -23.49
C ASP A 106 3.45 3.23 -22.19
N LYS A 107 3.61 3.99 -21.12
CA LYS A 107 2.98 3.66 -19.83
C LYS A 107 1.46 3.62 -19.92
N GLU A 108 0.87 4.56 -20.65
CA GLU A 108 -0.57 4.61 -20.87
C GLU A 108 -1.05 3.38 -21.65
N LYS A 109 -0.31 2.96 -22.68
CA LYS A 109 -0.64 1.76 -23.46
C LYS A 109 -0.59 0.52 -22.59
N ILE A 110 0.43 0.39 -21.75
CA ILE A 110 0.55 -0.75 -20.84
C ILE A 110 -0.63 -0.76 -19.86
N MET A 111 -0.98 0.38 -19.31
CA MET A 111 -2.10 0.48 -18.38
C MET A 111 -3.42 0.05 -19.04
N LEU A 112 -3.65 0.45 -20.30
CA LEU A 112 -4.85 0.03 -21.03
C LEU A 112 -4.91 -1.48 -21.21
N ILE A 113 -3.77 -2.11 -21.52
CA ILE A 113 -3.67 -3.56 -21.64
C ILE A 113 -4.04 -4.21 -20.30
N LEU A 114 -3.45 -3.72 -19.20
CA LEU A 114 -3.69 -4.27 -17.86
C LEU A 114 -5.14 -4.14 -17.42
N LYS A 115 -5.80 -3.06 -17.81
CA LYS A 115 -7.22 -2.83 -17.51
C LYS A 115 -8.16 -3.58 -18.44
N GLY A 116 -7.63 -4.22 -19.48
CA GLY A 116 -8.43 -4.91 -20.47
C GLY A 116 -9.18 -4.00 -21.45
N GLU A 117 -8.80 -2.72 -21.51
CA GLU A 117 -9.47 -1.72 -22.33
C GLU A 117 -8.91 -1.59 -23.76
N ASN A 118 -7.79 -2.28 -24.03
CA ASN A 118 -7.09 -2.20 -25.31
C ASN A 118 -7.37 -3.45 -26.17
N ARG A 119 -8.62 -3.86 -26.27
CA ARG A 119 -9.05 -5.01 -27.05
C ARG A 119 -9.98 -4.64 -28.19
#